data_15a4edece18f5a6052f8c0532852b95b
#
_entry.id   15a4edece18f5a6052f8c0532852b95b
#
_cell.length_a   1.000
_cell.length_b   1.000
_cell.length_c   1.000
_cell.angle_alpha   90.00
_cell.angle_beta   90.00
_cell.angle_gamma   90.00
#
_symmetry.space_group_name_H-M   'P 1'
#
loop_
_entity.id
_entity.type
_entity.pdbx_description
1 polymer ?
#
loop_
_entity_poly.entity_id
_entity_poly.type
_entity_poly.pdbx_seq_one_letter_code
_entity_poly.pdbx_strand_id
1 'polypeptide(L)'
;MIEIIGLNKTFETANGPLEVLRDINLKINDGEIFGIIGLSGAGKSTLVRCINQLERPTTGSVLIDGKDMTKLPQKELLEARRSIGMIFQSFNLLEQRDVLKNVCFPLEISGVKKDEAVARAKELIEMVGLSDRIHSYPSQLSGGQKQRVAIARAMATRPRYLLCDEATSALDTATTQSILDILKDINEKTGVTVVVITHEMKVIDQICDRVAVIDSSRIVEIGEVSEVFTNPKSDIAKELILPQAKAMESLTEGERIRIVFNGEESSRPIISNLVLECQTPVNILFADTKIIDDKTYGHMLIQLPDNGRQAERARAYLESNHIDFTRED
;
A
#
# COMPACT_ATOMS: atom_id res chain seq x y z
N MET A 1 15.15 4.25 9.47
CA MET A 1 15.01 2.93 8.80
C MET A 1 14.32 1.96 9.75
N ILE A 2 13.33 1.19 9.25
CA ILE A 2 12.70 0.08 9.99
C ILE A 2 13.25 -1.23 9.43
N GLU A 3 13.67 -2.14 10.31
CA GLU A 3 14.14 -3.47 9.93
C GLU A 3 13.45 -4.53 10.79
N ILE A 4 12.92 -5.55 10.16
CA ILE A 4 12.23 -6.69 10.80
C ILE A 4 13.03 -7.94 10.48
N ILE A 5 13.40 -8.70 11.52
CA ILE A 5 14.29 -9.84 11.39
C ILE A 5 13.65 -11.07 12.03
N GLY A 6 13.33 -12.06 11.20
CA GLY A 6 12.79 -13.36 11.62
C GLY A 6 11.57 -13.27 12.53
N LEU A 7 10.68 -12.29 12.26
CA LEU A 7 9.56 -12.01 13.15
C LEU A 7 8.46 -13.06 12.99
N ASN A 8 8.06 -13.65 14.12
CA ASN A 8 6.92 -14.56 14.22
C ASN A 8 5.92 -14.05 15.24
N LYS A 9 4.64 -14.25 14.94
CA LYS A 9 3.55 -13.96 15.88
C LYS A 9 2.53 -15.09 15.90
N THR A 10 2.36 -15.67 17.07
CA THR A 10 1.33 -16.68 17.36
C THR A 10 0.42 -16.16 18.46
N PHE A 11 -0.87 -16.33 18.29
CA PHE A 11 -1.89 -16.05 19.31
C PHE A 11 -2.40 -17.37 19.88
N GLU A 12 -2.53 -17.44 21.20
CA GLU A 12 -3.25 -18.54 21.85
C GLU A 12 -4.75 -18.32 21.71
N THR A 13 -5.44 -19.27 21.11
CA THR A 13 -6.89 -19.22 20.92
C THR A 13 -7.57 -20.41 21.58
N ALA A 14 -8.89 -20.37 21.74
CA ALA A 14 -9.67 -21.48 22.28
C ALA A 14 -9.53 -22.76 21.43
N ASN A 15 -9.18 -22.62 20.14
CA ASN A 15 -9.01 -23.74 19.19
C ASN A 15 -7.52 -24.14 19.02
N GLY A 16 -6.63 -23.65 19.87
CA GLY A 16 -5.18 -23.86 19.80
C GLY A 16 -4.40 -22.65 19.26
N PRO A 17 -3.09 -22.80 19.10
CA PRO A 17 -2.22 -21.73 18.63
C PRO A 17 -2.52 -21.35 17.18
N LEU A 18 -2.71 -20.05 16.93
CA LEU A 18 -2.89 -19.48 15.60
C LEU A 18 -1.65 -18.67 15.21
N GLU A 19 -0.88 -19.17 14.27
CA GLU A 19 0.30 -18.49 13.73
C GLU A 19 -0.14 -17.50 12.66
N VAL A 20 0.02 -16.19 12.95
CA VAL A 20 -0.44 -15.08 12.09
C VAL A 20 0.70 -14.46 11.30
N LEU A 21 1.93 -14.52 11.82
CA LEU A 21 3.13 -14.07 11.11
C LEU A 21 4.20 -15.15 11.26
N ARG A 22 4.88 -15.47 10.16
CA ARG A 22 5.88 -16.53 10.08
C ARG A 22 7.11 -16.05 9.34
N ASP A 23 8.25 -16.00 10.05
CA ASP A 23 9.57 -15.64 9.51
C ASP A 23 9.57 -14.40 8.63
N ILE A 24 8.97 -13.33 9.15
CA ILE A 24 8.90 -12.06 8.43
C ILE A 24 10.26 -11.37 8.50
N ASN A 25 10.82 -11.12 7.31
CA ASN A 25 12.05 -10.37 7.11
C ASN A 25 11.75 -9.20 6.16
N LEU A 26 11.94 -7.95 6.62
CA LEU A 26 11.55 -6.75 5.89
C LEU A 26 12.45 -5.58 6.24
N LYS A 27 12.82 -4.79 5.22
CA LYS A 27 13.56 -3.55 5.39
C LYS A 27 12.83 -2.41 4.68
N ILE A 28 12.51 -1.34 5.44
CA ILE A 28 11.86 -0.13 4.97
C ILE A 28 12.87 1.01 5.13
N ASN A 29 13.16 1.73 4.04
CA ASN A 29 14.15 2.79 4.04
C ASN A 29 13.56 4.10 4.59
N ASP A 30 14.43 5.03 5.01
CA ASP A 30 13.97 6.33 5.47
C ASP A 30 13.46 7.16 4.29
N GLY A 31 12.33 7.83 4.50
CA GLY A 31 11.72 8.75 3.54
C GLY A 31 10.87 8.10 2.46
N GLU A 32 10.87 6.75 2.31
CA GLU A 32 10.02 6.08 1.32
C GLU A 32 8.56 5.94 1.80
N ILE A 33 7.65 5.81 0.85
CA ILE A 33 6.29 5.33 1.08
C ILE A 33 6.28 3.83 0.74
N PHE A 34 6.17 3.00 1.76
CA PHE A 34 6.24 1.55 1.64
C PHE A 34 4.86 0.91 1.79
N GLY A 35 4.47 0.11 0.80
CA GLY A 35 3.21 -0.63 0.79
C GLY A 35 3.33 -2.03 1.37
N ILE A 36 2.31 -2.49 2.11
CA ILE A 36 2.14 -3.90 2.49
C ILE A 36 0.77 -4.33 2.01
N ILE A 37 0.75 -5.21 1.00
CA ILE A 37 -0.50 -5.68 0.39
C ILE A 37 -0.69 -7.18 0.58
N GLY A 38 -1.94 -7.64 0.59
CA GLY A 38 -2.32 -9.05 0.69
C GLY A 38 -3.81 -9.18 0.98
N LEU A 39 -4.34 -10.39 0.90
CA LEU A 39 -5.75 -10.67 1.17
C LEU A 39 -6.13 -10.38 2.64
N SER A 40 -7.43 -10.30 2.90
CA SER A 40 -7.92 -10.17 4.27
C SER A 40 -7.47 -11.36 5.12
N GLY A 41 -7.03 -11.11 6.35
CA GLY A 41 -6.53 -12.15 7.25
C GLY A 41 -5.07 -12.58 7.03
N ALA A 42 -4.34 -12.07 6.03
CA ALA A 42 -2.95 -12.44 5.76
C ALA A 42 -1.93 -12.01 6.84
N GLY A 43 -2.36 -11.23 7.85
CA GLY A 43 -1.49 -10.80 8.96
C GLY A 43 -1.02 -9.34 8.89
N LYS A 44 -1.43 -8.56 7.89
CA LYS A 44 -0.97 -7.18 7.65
C LYS A 44 -1.09 -6.25 8.87
N SER A 45 -2.29 -6.14 9.44
CA SER A 45 -2.52 -5.28 10.62
C SER A 45 -1.74 -5.77 11.83
N THR A 46 -1.58 -7.09 11.99
CA THR A 46 -0.74 -7.66 13.05
C THR A 46 0.72 -7.27 12.87
N LEU A 47 1.23 -7.28 11.64
CA LEU A 47 2.60 -6.88 11.32
C LEU A 47 2.86 -5.42 11.73
N VAL A 48 1.98 -4.49 11.35
CA VAL A 48 2.13 -3.07 11.75
C VAL A 48 2.01 -2.87 13.24
N ARG A 49 1.12 -3.60 13.90
CA ARG A 49 1.03 -3.57 15.38
C ARG A 49 2.28 -4.14 16.05
N CYS A 50 2.97 -5.09 15.42
CA CYS A 50 4.28 -5.55 15.88
C CYS A 50 5.37 -4.50 15.66
N ILE A 51 5.37 -3.76 14.54
CA ILE A 51 6.31 -2.65 14.31
C ILE A 51 6.21 -1.63 15.43
N ASN A 52 4.99 -1.22 15.78
CA ASN A 52 4.74 -0.26 16.85
C ASN A 52 4.72 -0.88 18.25
N GLN A 53 4.99 -2.19 18.38
CA GLN A 53 4.94 -2.95 19.65
C GLN A 53 3.57 -2.85 20.36
N LEU A 54 2.48 -2.53 19.67
CA LEU A 54 1.13 -2.70 20.21
C LEU A 54 0.80 -4.17 20.39
N GLU A 55 1.33 -5.01 19.49
CA GLU A 55 1.42 -6.46 19.64
C GLU A 55 2.89 -6.85 19.78
N ARG A 56 3.23 -7.59 20.83
CA ARG A 56 4.58 -8.13 20.97
C ARG A 56 4.76 -9.34 20.07
N PRO A 57 5.82 -9.42 19.24
CA PRO A 57 6.14 -10.63 18.51
C PRO A 57 6.40 -11.79 19.44
N THR A 58 6.14 -13.01 18.99
CA THR A 58 6.47 -14.24 19.74
C THR A 58 7.98 -14.49 19.70
N THR A 59 8.59 -14.31 18.53
CA THR A 59 10.05 -14.35 18.32
C THR A 59 10.46 -13.34 17.25
N GLY A 60 11.76 -13.12 17.09
CA GLY A 60 12.31 -12.18 16.15
C GLY A 60 12.48 -10.78 16.75
N SER A 61 12.89 -9.84 15.92
CA SER A 61 13.22 -8.47 16.33
C SER A 61 12.61 -7.44 15.37
N VAL A 62 12.29 -6.27 15.93
CA VAL A 62 11.93 -5.06 15.19
C VAL A 62 12.91 -3.96 15.57
N LEU A 63 13.73 -3.53 14.62
CA LEU A 63 14.68 -2.45 14.81
C LEU A 63 14.14 -1.17 14.16
N ILE A 64 14.16 -0.08 14.91
CA ILE A 64 13.88 1.26 14.42
C ILE A 64 15.10 2.12 14.67
N ASP A 65 15.70 2.64 13.62
CA ASP A 65 16.97 3.37 13.69
C ASP A 65 18.08 2.57 14.39
N GLY A 66 18.12 1.25 14.16
CA GLY A 66 19.08 0.33 14.77
C GLY A 66 18.75 -0.05 16.22
N LYS A 67 17.70 0.51 16.83
CA LYS A 67 17.28 0.21 18.21
C LYS A 67 16.21 -0.90 18.21
N ASP A 68 16.50 -2.01 18.88
CA ASP A 68 15.56 -3.15 18.97
C ASP A 68 14.38 -2.83 19.91
N MET A 69 13.23 -2.55 19.31
CA MET A 69 11.99 -2.18 20.00
C MET A 69 11.46 -3.31 20.89
N THR A 70 11.77 -4.56 20.55
CA THR A 70 11.23 -5.75 21.27
C THR A 70 11.88 -5.92 22.65
N LYS A 71 13.08 -5.37 22.84
CA LYS A 71 13.87 -5.47 24.07
C LYS A 71 13.79 -4.23 24.98
N LEU A 72 13.08 -3.18 24.54
CA LEU A 72 13.01 -1.95 25.32
C LEU A 72 12.21 -2.10 26.61
N PRO A 73 12.69 -1.52 27.71
CA PRO A 73 11.88 -1.30 28.90
C PRO A 73 10.67 -0.40 28.56
N GLN A 74 9.57 -0.56 29.30
CA GLN A 74 8.31 0.15 29.04
C GLN A 74 8.48 1.68 28.89
N LYS A 75 9.31 2.30 29.72
CA LYS A 75 9.55 3.74 29.66
C LYS A 75 10.22 4.16 28.36
N GLU A 76 11.25 3.44 27.94
CA GLU A 76 11.97 3.72 26.69
C GLU A 76 11.11 3.39 25.46
N LEU A 77 10.27 2.37 25.54
CA LEU A 77 9.32 2.02 24.48
C LEU A 77 8.28 3.15 24.27
N LEU A 78 7.75 3.73 25.36
CA LEU A 78 6.84 4.87 25.27
C LEU A 78 7.51 6.10 24.65
N GLU A 79 8.77 6.33 24.93
CA GLU A 79 9.55 7.40 24.34
C GLU A 79 9.82 7.15 22.86
N ALA A 80 10.22 5.93 22.48
CA ALA A 80 10.44 5.54 21.10
C ALA A 80 9.17 5.67 20.25
N ARG A 81 8.01 5.33 20.81
CA ARG A 81 6.69 5.48 20.13
C ARG A 81 6.34 6.93 19.78
N ARG A 82 6.96 7.94 20.40
CA ARG A 82 6.75 9.35 20.02
C ARG A 82 7.25 9.65 18.61
N SER A 83 8.23 8.86 18.12
CA SER A 83 8.73 8.96 16.76
C SER A 83 7.89 8.20 15.74
N ILE A 84 6.81 7.55 16.16
CA ILE A 84 5.93 6.72 15.30
C ILE A 84 4.51 7.25 15.43
N GLY A 85 3.99 7.81 14.35
CA GLY A 85 2.57 8.12 14.20
C GLY A 85 1.81 6.88 13.75
N MET A 86 0.57 6.71 14.20
CA MET A 86 -0.29 5.61 13.73
C MET A 86 -1.68 6.12 13.36
N ILE A 87 -2.12 5.74 12.18
CA ILE A 87 -3.46 5.96 11.66
C ILE A 87 -4.17 4.60 11.64
N PHE A 88 -5.30 4.52 12.32
CA PHE A 88 -6.06 3.28 12.49
C PHE A 88 -7.22 3.22 11.50
N GLN A 89 -7.63 2.04 11.13
CA GLN A 89 -8.79 1.78 10.27
C GLN A 89 -10.07 2.45 10.78
N SER A 90 -10.31 2.45 12.07
CA SER A 90 -11.53 3.02 12.70
C SER A 90 -11.34 4.45 13.21
N PHE A 91 -10.38 5.22 12.68
CA PHE A 91 -10.03 6.59 13.07
C PHE A 91 -9.59 6.74 14.53
N ASN A 92 -10.23 6.08 15.47
CA ASN A 92 -9.98 6.11 16.92
C ASN A 92 -9.92 7.53 17.50
N LEU A 93 -10.82 8.41 17.05
CA LEU A 93 -10.95 9.76 17.58
C LEU A 93 -11.56 9.73 18.97
N LEU A 94 -11.17 10.69 19.80
CA LEU A 94 -11.76 10.90 21.12
C LEU A 94 -13.10 11.62 20.93
N GLU A 95 -14.20 10.90 21.04
CA GLU A 95 -15.55 11.39 20.77
C GLU A 95 -15.96 12.58 21.65
N GLN A 96 -15.39 12.69 22.86
CA GLN A 96 -15.65 13.77 23.82
C GLN A 96 -14.77 15.02 23.60
N ARG A 97 -13.91 15.01 22.57
CA ARG A 97 -13.00 16.10 22.22
C ARG A 97 -13.30 16.62 20.82
N ASP A 98 -13.26 17.93 20.63
CA ASP A 98 -13.32 18.55 19.31
C ASP A 98 -12.06 18.25 18.48
N VAL A 99 -12.03 18.67 17.20
CA VAL A 99 -10.92 18.46 16.28
C VAL A 99 -9.61 18.99 16.88
N LEU A 100 -9.60 20.24 17.38
CA LEU A 100 -8.40 20.85 17.96
C LEU A 100 -7.85 20.01 19.11
N LYS A 101 -8.71 19.62 20.05
CA LYS A 101 -8.30 18.83 21.23
C LYS A 101 -7.88 17.39 20.86
N ASN A 102 -8.46 16.80 19.81
CA ASN A 102 -7.99 15.52 19.28
C ASN A 102 -6.56 15.62 18.76
N VAL A 103 -6.23 16.67 18.00
CA VAL A 103 -4.87 16.88 17.44
C VAL A 103 -3.88 17.30 18.54
N CYS A 104 -4.30 18.09 19.55
CA CYS A 104 -3.47 18.45 20.69
C CYS A 104 -3.11 17.25 21.59
N PHE A 105 -3.93 16.20 21.63
CA PHE A 105 -3.82 15.13 22.61
C PHE A 105 -2.45 14.45 22.69
N PRO A 106 -1.80 14.06 21.58
CA PRO A 106 -0.44 13.49 21.64
C PRO A 106 0.59 14.47 22.20
N LEU A 107 0.43 15.76 21.95
CA LEU A 107 1.32 16.81 22.45
C LEU A 107 1.13 17.01 23.96
N GLU A 108 -0.12 16.97 24.43
CA GLU A 108 -0.46 17.03 25.86
C GLU A 108 0.22 15.88 26.64
N ILE A 109 0.10 14.64 26.13
CA ILE A 109 0.72 13.46 26.74
C ILE A 109 2.26 13.58 26.72
N SER A 110 2.81 14.22 25.68
CA SER A 110 4.24 14.44 25.54
C SER A 110 4.78 15.56 26.43
N GLY A 111 3.90 16.27 27.16
CA GLY A 111 4.29 17.34 28.08
C GLY A 111 4.61 18.67 27.37
N VAL A 112 4.16 18.86 26.13
CA VAL A 112 4.31 20.13 25.38
C VAL A 112 3.42 21.19 26.01
N LYS A 113 3.92 22.44 26.11
CA LYS A 113 3.14 23.56 26.64
C LYS A 113 1.89 23.80 25.82
N LYS A 114 0.81 24.17 26.48
CA LYS A 114 -0.52 24.32 25.87
C LYS A 114 -0.53 25.23 24.65
N ASP A 115 0.13 26.39 24.73
CA ASP A 115 0.13 27.36 23.64
C ASP A 115 0.89 26.82 22.41
N GLU A 116 2.00 26.13 22.63
CA GLU A 116 2.78 25.48 21.57
C GLU A 116 1.98 24.31 20.96
N ALA A 117 1.28 23.51 21.78
CA ALA A 117 0.43 22.42 21.31
C ALA A 117 -0.73 22.93 20.45
N VAL A 118 -1.38 24.03 20.88
CA VAL A 118 -2.49 24.66 20.13
C VAL A 118 -1.98 25.24 18.81
N ALA A 119 -0.84 25.95 18.81
CA ALA A 119 -0.25 26.49 17.60
C ALA A 119 0.05 25.37 16.58
N ARG A 120 0.75 24.32 17.03
CA ARG A 120 1.07 23.17 16.18
C ARG A 120 -0.17 22.43 15.67
N ALA A 121 -1.18 22.25 16.50
CA ALA A 121 -2.42 21.60 16.10
C ALA A 121 -3.16 22.40 15.02
N LYS A 122 -3.19 23.73 15.10
CA LYS A 122 -3.80 24.60 14.08
C LYS A 122 -3.09 24.46 12.72
N GLU A 123 -1.76 24.48 12.70
CA GLU A 123 -0.96 24.24 11.49
C GLU A 123 -1.33 22.91 10.81
N LEU A 124 -1.45 21.84 11.61
CA LEU A 124 -1.78 20.50 11.07
C LEU A 124 -3.23 20.42 10.60
N ILE A 125 -4.16 21.06 11.29
CA ILE A 125 -5.57 21.11 10.89
C ILE A 125 -5.73 21.90 9.58
N GLU A 126 -4.97 22.96 9.41
CA GLU A 126 -4.92 23.71 8.15
C GLU A 126 -4.31 22.86 7.02
N MET A 127 -3.20 22.17 7.29
CA MET A 127 -2.55 21.26 6.33
C MET A 127 -3.52 20.19 5.77
N VAL A 128 -4.41 19.67 6.60
CA VAL A 128 -5.41 18.67 6.15
C VAL A 128 -6.73 19.30 5.68
N GLY A 129 -6.81 20.64 5.58
CA GLY A 129 -7.95 21.37 5.02
C GLY A 129 -9.20 21.34 5.91
N LEU A 130 -9.04 21.45 7.24
CA LEU A 130 -10.14 21.39 8.21
C LEU A 130 -10.24 22.64 9.11
N SER A 131 -9.69 23.79 8.69
CA SER A 131 -9.70 25.02 9.49
C SER A 131 -11.12 25.47 9.88
N ASP A 132 -12.11 25.27 9.02
CA ASP A 132 -13.51 25.58 9.25
C ASP A 132 -14.20 24.63 10.23
N ARG A 133 -13.59 23.50 10.55
CA ARG A 133 -14.11 22.42 11.42
C ARG A 133 -13.36 22.28 12.73
N ILE A 134 -12.48 23.22 13.07
CA ILE A 134 -11.57 23.12 14.21
C ILE A 134 -12.26 22.85 15.57
N HIS A 135 -13.49 23.29 15.75
CA HIS A 135 -14.28 23.10 16.96
C HIS A 135 -15.40 22.04 16.79
N SER A 136 -15.46 21.36 15.64
CA SER A 136 -16.42 20.27 15.42
C SER A 136 -16.01 19.03 16.22
N TYR A 137 -17.02 18.27 16.68
CA TYR A 137 -16.83 16.98 17.32
C TYR A 137 -16.82 15.84 16.29
N PRO A 138 -16.23 14.68 16.58
CA PRO A 138 -16.19 13.55 15.64
C PRO A 138 -17.56 13.15 15.09
N SER A 139 -18.60 13.20 15.90
CA SER A 139 -19.98 12.91 15.47
C SER A 139 -20.55 13.85 14.40
N GLN A 140 -19.93 15.02 14.21
CA GLN A 140 -20.33 16.05 13.23
C GLN A 140 -19.50 15.98 11.93
N LEU A 141 -18.57 15.02 11.82
CA LEU A 141 -17.63 14.88 10.71
C LEU A 141 -17.99 13.71 9.82
N SER A 142 -17.78 13.87 8.51
CA SER A 142 -17.80 12.74 7.56
C SER A 142 -16.63 11.78 7.81
N GLY A 143 -16.68 10.56 7.24
CA GLY A 143 -15.60 9.58 7.35
C GLY A 143 -14.24 10.15 6.88
N GLY A 144 -14.21 10.81 5.73
CA GLY A 144 -13.00 11.45 5.21
C GLY A 144 -12.49 12.60 6.09
N GLN A 145 -13.38 13.39 6.68
CA GLN A 145 -12.99 14.42 7.63
C GLN A 145 -12.41 13.81 8.92
N LYS A 146 -13.00 12.74 9.45
CA LYS A 146 -12.45 11.98 10.58
C LYS A 146 -11.05 11.46 10.28
N GLN A 147 -10.84 10.94 9.07
CA GLN A 147 -9.54 10.44 8.62
C GLN A 147 -8.51 11.55 8.56
N ARG A 148 -8.85 12.72 8.02
CA ARG A 148 -7.96 13.89 8.01
C ARG A 148 -7.59 14.34 9.43
N VAL A 149 -8.52 14.31 10.38
CA VAL A 149 -8.21 14.56 11.80
C VAL A 149 -7.26 13.52 12.37
N ALA A 150 -7.45 12.23 12.04
CA ALA A 150 -6.57 11.16 12.49
C ALA A 150 -5.14 11.33 11.93
N ILE A 151 -5.00 11.75 10.67
CA ILE A 151 -3.71 12.09 10.06
C ILE A 151 -3.05 13.27 10.81
N ALA A 152 -3.76 14.38 10.97
CA ALA A 152 -3.25 15.56 11.69
C ALA A 152 -2.80 15.19 13.11
N ARG A 153 -3.58 14.37 13.82
CA ARG A 153 -3.23 13.86 15.17
C ARG A 153 -1.99 12.99 15.13
N ALA A 154 -1.85 12.09 14.17
CA ALA A 154 -0.67 11.22 14.04
C ALA A 154 0.61 12.02 13.76
N MET A 155 0.51 13.15 13.04
CA MET A 155 1.61 14.04 12.71
C MET A 155 1.95 15.05 13.82
N ALA A 156 1.18 15.11 14.90
CA ALA A 156 1.33 16.12 15.96
C ALA A 156 2.74 16.11 16.59
N THR A 157 3.26 14.94 16.92
CA THR A 157 4.57 14.77 17.57
C THR A 157 5.77 14.85 16.62
N ARG A 158 5.56 15.22 15.35
CA ARG A 158 6.59 15.20 14.29
C ARG A 158 7.27 13.82 14.18
N PRO A 159 6.50 12.76 13.92
CA PRO A 159 7.04 11.42 13.85
C PRO A 159 8.00 11.28 12.67
N ARG A 160 8.95 10.33 12.76
CA ARG A 160 9.80 9.92 11.65
C ARG A 160 9.14 8.84 10.79
N TYR A 161 8.22 8.10 11.39
CA TYR A 161 7.50 6.99 10.77
C TYR A 161 6.00 7.16 10.96
N LEU A 162 5.24 6.99 9.90
CA LEU A 162 3.78 7.04 9.90
C LEU A 162 3.23 5.68 9.45
N LEU A 163 2.57 4.97 10.34
CA LEU A 163 1.99 3.67 10.07
C LEU A 163 0.49 3.81 9.77
N CYS A 164 0.04 3.38 8.61
CA CYS A 164 -1.34 3.49 8.14
C CYS A 164 -1.97 2.09 8.06
N ASP A 165 -2.81 1.73 9.04
CA ASP A 165 -3.53 0.45 9.08
C ASP A 165 -4.88 0.60 8.37
N GLU A 166 -4.97 0.20 7.09
CA GLU A 166 -6.16 0.28 6.24
C GLU A 166 -6.86 1.66 6.26
N ALA A 167 -6.08 2.72 6.16
CA ALA A 167 -6.51 4.10 6.34
C ALA A 167 -7.61 4.58 5.37
N THR A 168 -7.91 3.82 4.32
CA THR A 168 -8.85 4.19 3.24
C THR A 168 -10.01 3.21 3.07
N SER A 169 -9.99 2.04 3.73
CA SER A 169 -10.93 0.92 3.50
C SER A 169 -12.42 1.24 3.74
N ALA A 170 -12.71 2.29 4.51
CA ALA A 170 -14.10 2.71 4.83
C ALA A 170 -14.54 3.97 4.06
N LEU A 171 -13.78 4.39 3.03
CA LEU A 171 -13.99 5.64 2.31
C LEU A 171 -14.41 5.38 0.86
N ASP A 172 -15.14 6.33 0.28
CA ASP A 172 -15.40 6.34 -1.16
C ASP A 172 -14.14 6.69 -1.97
N THR A 173 -14.16 6.39 -3.26
CA THR A 173 -12.98 6.54 -4.15
C THR A 173 -12.44 7.97 -4.19
N ALA A 174 -13.31 9.00 -4.24
CA ALA A 174 -12.87 10.38 -4.31
C ALA A 174 -12.23 10.83 -2.99
N THR A 175 -12.80 10.41 -1.87
CA THR A 175 -12.25 10.66 -0.54
C THR A 175 -10.93 9.92 -0.34
N THR A 176 -10.84 8.66 -0.79
CA THR A 176 -9.59 7.87 -0.79
C THR A 176 -8.48 8.62 -1.51
N GLN A 177 -8.72 9.07 -2.74
CA GLN A 177 -7.73 9.85 -3.50
C GLN A 177 -7.22 11.05 -2.71
N SER A 178 -8.13 11.83 -2.15
CA SER A 178 -7.76 13.00 -1.35
C SER A 178 -6.92 12.67 -0.10
N ILE A 179 -7.15 11.52 0.52
CA ILE A 179 -6.33 11.06 1.66
C ILE A 179 -4.94 10.64 1.19
N LEU A 180 -4.85 9.95 0.05
CA LEU A 180 -3.57 9.54 -0.53
C LEU A 180 -2.73 10.75 -0.94
N ASP A 181 -3.34 11.77 -1.55
CA ASP A 181 -2.68 13.03 -1.89
C ASP A 181 -2.11 13.73 -0.65
N ILE A 182 -2.88 13.75 0.46
CA ILE A 182 -2.40 14.30 1.74
C ILE A 182 -1.20 13.51 2.27
N LEU A 183 -1.23 12.18 2.22
CA LEU A 183 -0.11 11.35 2.70
C LEU A 183 1.15 11.56 1.85
N LYS A 184 1.01 11.64 0.53
CA LYS A 184 2.09 11.93 -0.40
C LYS A 184 2.69 13.33 -0.13
N ASP A 185 1.85 14.34 -0.02
CA ASP A 185 2.22 15.71 0.34
C ASP A 185 2.99 15.79 1.66
N ILE A 186 2.55 15.04 2.68
CA ILE A 186 3.22 14.97 3.98
C ILE A 186 4.59 14.33 3.83
N ASN A 187 4.70 13.20 3.12
CA ASN A 187 5.98 12.55 2.88
C ASN A 187 6.95 13.48 2.15
N GLU A 188 6.55 14.08 1.03
CA GLU A 188 7.39 14.99 0.23
C GLU A 188 7.86 16.22 1.03
N LYS A 189 6.97 16.83 1.82
CA LYS A 189 7.28 18.07 2.58
C LYS A 189 8.09 17.81 3.85
N THR A 190 7.96 16.65 4.46
CA THR A 190 8.54 16.38 5.79
C THR A 190 9.61 15.30 5.78
N GLY A 191 9.72 14.49 4.73
CA GLY A 191 10.60 13.33 4.66
C GLY A 191 10.20 12.18 5.61
N VAL A 192 8.96 12.18 6.13
CA VAL A 192 8.46 11.10 6.98
C VAL A 192 8.34 9.81 6.19
N THR A 193 8.84 8.71 6.74
CA THR A 193 8.64 7.38 6.15
C THR A 193 7.19 6.94 6.39
N VAL A 194 6.49 6.55 5.34
CA VAL A 194 5.08 6.11 5.44
C VAL A 194 4.99 4.62 5.16
N VAL A 195 4.31 3.88 6.02
CA VAL A 195 4.00 2.45 5.81
C VAL A 195 2.49 2.31 5.64
N VAL A 196 2.05 1.92 4.46
CA VAL A 196 0.63 1.79 4.12
C VAL A 196 0.25 0.33 4.03
N ILE A 197 -0.76 -0.05 4.81
CA ILE A 197 -1.40 -1.36 4.69
C ILE A 197 -2.70 -1.24 3.94
N THR A 198 -2.89 -2.11 2.96
CA THR A 198 -4.12 -2.18 2.19
C THR A 198 -4.31 -3.58 1.58
N HIS A 199 -5.51 -3.85 1.14
CA HIS A 199 -5.82 -4.98 0.24
C HIS A 199 -6.13 -4.48 -1.18
N GLU A 200 -6.03 -3.16 -1.44
CA GLU A 200 -6.33 -2.54 -2.71
C GLU A 200 -5.04 -2.16 -3.45
N MET A 201 -4.78 -2.81 -4.59
CA MET A 201 -3.60 -2.49 -5.43
C MET A 201 -3.60 -1.03 -5.88
N LYS A 202 -4.78 -0.43 -6.11
CA LYS A 202 -4.92 0.98 -6.51
C LYS A 202 -4.28 1.96 -5.52
N VAL A 203 -4.30 1.66 -4.22
CA VAL A 203 -3.66 2.49 -3.20
C VAL A 203 -2.14 2.40 -3.31
N ILE A 204 -1.62 1.20 -3.55
CA ILE A 204 -0.18 0.95 -3.73
C ILE A 204 0.35 1.69 -4.96
N ASP A 205 -0.33 1.53 -6.10
CA ASP A 205 0.08 2.12 -7.38
C ASP A 205 0.16 3.66 -7.35
N GLN A 206 -0.66 4.30 -6.50
CA GLN A 206 -0.79 5.76 -6.48
C GLN A 206 0.27 6.47 -5.66
N ILE A 207 0.75 5.87 -4.57
CA ILE A 207 1.61 6.59 -3.64
C ILE A 207 2.84 5.82 -3.17
N CYS A 208 2.93 4.49 -3.36
CA CYS A 208 4.02 3.72 -2.80
C CYS A 208 5.20 3.62 -3.78
N ASP A 209 6.41 3.72 -3.25
CA ASP A 209 7.65 3.50 -4.00
C ASP A 209 7.92 2.00 -4.13
N ARG A 210 7.81 1.26 -3.01
CA ARG A 210 8.04 -0.17 -2.91
C ARG A 210 6.90 -0.88 -2.21
N VAL A 211 6.76 -2.17 -2.47
CA VAL A 211 5.69 -2.98 -1.89
C VAL A 211 6.20 -4.35 -1.42
N ALA A 212 5.66 -4.82 -0.31
CA ALA A 212 5.75 -6.21 0.12
C ALA A 212 4.38 -6.88 -0.02
N VAL A 213 4.36 -8.03 -0.66
CA VAL A 213 3.17 -8.88 -0.78
C VAL A 213 3.20 -9.92 0.33
N ILE A 214 2.17 -9.93 1.15
CA ILE A 214 2.02 -10.91 2.23
C ILE A 214 0.91 -11.90 1.90
N ASP A 215 1.25 -13.18 1.97
CA ASP A 215 0.32 -14.29 1.82
C ASP A 215 0.62 -15.38 2.84
N SER A 216 -0.44 -16.03 3.34
CA SER A 216 -0.33 -17.18 4.25
C SER A 216 0.70 -16.96 5.36
N SER A 217 0.62 -15.77 6.01
CA SER A 217 1.48 -15.36 7.14
C SER A 217 2.95 -15.07 6.77
N ARG A 218 3.32 -15.05 5.48
CA ARG A 218 4.71 -14.82 5.00
C ARG A 218 4.76 -13.67 4.00
N ILE A 219 5.92 -13.01 3.92
CA ILE A 219 6.22 -12.14 2.79
C ILE A 219 6.67 -13.05 1.63
N VAL A 220 5.95 -13.00 0.52
CA VAL A 220 6.19 -13.83 -0.66
C VAL A 220 6.87 -13.08 -1.79
N GLU A 221 6.77 -11.74 -1.78
CA GLU A 221 7.40 -10.89 -2.79
C GLU A 221 7.68 -9.50 -2.23
N ILE A 222 8.79 -8.87 -2.63
CA ILE A 222 9.15 -7.48 -2.31
C ILE A 222 9.83 -6.89 -3.54
N GLY A 223 9.44 -5.68 -3.92
CA GLY A 223 10.08 -4.96 -5.03
C GLY A 223 9.60 -3.51 -5.16
N GLU A 224 10.12 -2.81 -6.15
CA GLU A 224 9.55 -1.55 -6.61
C GLU A 224 8.13 -1.80 -7.12
N VAL A 225 7.22 -0.85 -6.91
CA VAL A 225 5.81 -1.03 -7.31
C VAL A 225 5.71 -1.31 -8.81
N SER A 226 6.48 -0.60 -9.64
CA SER A 226 6.54 -0.81 -11.08
C SER A 226 6.99 -2.23 -11.48
N GLU A 227 8.01 -2.79 -10.79
CA GLU A 227 8.50 -4.15 -11.05
C GLU A 227 7.45 -5.20 -10.66
N VAL A 228 6.89 -5.09 -9.45
CA VAL A 228 5.87 -6.04 -8.96
C VAL A 228 4.60 -5.97 -9.82
N PHE A 229 4.23 -4.77 -10.30
CA PHE A 229 3.11 -4.59 -11.20
C PHE A 229 3.35 -5.23 -12.57
N THR A 230 4.51 -4.99 -13.20
CA THR A 230 4.79 -5.47 -14.55
C THR A 230 5.17 -6.95 -14.59
N ASN A 231 5.88 -7.45 -13.58
CA ASN A 231 6.38 -8.82 -13.53
C ASN A 231 6.14 -9.49 -12.17
N PRO A 232 4.86 -9.70 -11.79
CA PRO A 232 4.52 -10.36 -10.53
C PRO A 232 5.02 -11.81 -10.52
N LYS A 233 5.78 -12.17 -9.49
CA LYS A 233 6.41 -13.50 -9.36
C LYS A 233 5.52 -14.48 -8.58
N SER A 234 4.85 -13.99 -7.53
CA SER A 234 3.99 -14.83 -6.69
C SER A 234 2.57 -14.94 -7.27
N ASP A 235 1.89 -16.06 -7.02
CA ASP A 235 0.53 -16.27 -7.50
C ASP A 235 -0.46 -15.26 -6.90
N ILE A 236 -0.25 -14.89 -5.64
CA ILE A 236 -1.07 -13.88 -4.98
C ILE A 236 -0.84 -12.48 -5.56
N ALA A 237 0.40 -12.12 -5.96
CA ALA A 237 0.65 -10.85 -6.64
C ALA A 237 -0.07 -10.82 -8.00
N LYS A 238 -0.02 -11.90 -8.77
CA LYS A 238 -0.78 -12.03 -10.03
C LYS A 238 -2.28 -11.84 -9.80
N GLU A 239 -2.84 -12.48 -8.77
CA GLU A 239 -4.26 -12.36 -8.42
C GLU A 239 -4.66 -10.93 -8.01
N LEU A 240 -3.81 -10.24 -7.24
CA LEU A 240 -4.07 -8.86 -6.80
C LEU A 240 -3.95 -7.84 -7.94
N ILE A 241 -3.03 -8.06 -8.88
CA ILE A 241 -2.77 -7.17 -10.00
C ILE A 241 -3.76 -7.42 -11.15
N LEU A 242 -4.08 -8.69 -11.41
CA LEU A 242 -4.89 -9.13 -12.54
C LEU A 242 -6.10 -9.98 -12.08
N PRO A 243 -6.99 -9.44 -11.24
CA PRO A 243 -8.06 -10.26 -10.64
C PRO A 243 -9.04 -10.84 -11.68
N GLN A 244 -9.15 -10.19 -12.84
CA GLN A 244 -10.03 -10.65 -13.92
C GLN A 244 -9.37 -11.65 -14.88
N ALA A 245 -8.04 -11.72 -14.93
CA ALA A 245 -7.33 -12.65 -15.82
C ALA A 245 -7.71 -14.10 -15.51
N LYS A 246 -7.68 -14.47 -14.24
CA LYS A 246 -8.03 -15.82 -13.77
C LYS A 246 -9.49 -16.21 -14.05
N ALA A 247 -10.42 -15.25 -13.98
CA ALA A 247 -11.83 -15.50 -14.34
C ALA A 247 -12.02 -15.69 -15.84
N MET A 248 -11.20 -15.05 -16.69
CA MET A 248 -11.24 -15.18 -18.13
C MET A 248 -10.54 -16.44 -18.66
N GLU A 249 -9.58 -16.99 -17.90
CA GLU A 249 -8.93 -18.27 -18.22
C GLU A 249 -9.93 -19.42 -18.40
N SER A 250 -11.01 -19.41 -17.64
CA SER A 250 -12.05 -20.43 -17.69
C SER A 250 -13.09 -20.25 -18.80
N LEU A 251 -13.11 -19.10 -19.47
CA LEU A 251 -14.20 -18.71 -20.39
C LEU A 251 -13.83 -18.75 -21.87
N THR A 252 -12.55 -18.90 -22.23
CA THR A 252 -12.08 -18.80 -23.61
C THR A 252 -11.18 -19.97 -24.00
N GLU A 253 -11.48 -20.63 -25.13
CA GLU A 253 -10.60 -21.61 -25.78
C GLU A 253 -9.61 -20.86 -26.73
N GLY A 254 -8.37 -21.36 -26.85
CA GLY A 254 -7.35 -20.82 -27.74
C GLY A 254 -6.12 -20.24 -27.03
N GLU A 255 -5.08 -19.93 -27.81
CA GLU A 255 -3.82 -19.40 -27.30
C GLU A 255 -4.00 -17.97 -26.79
N ARG A 256 -3.57 -17.71 -25.56
CA ARG A 256 -3.62 -16.39 -24.92
C ARG A 256 -2.23 -15.85 -24.71
N ILE A 257 -2.08 -14.55 -24.93
CA ILE A 257 -0.83 -13.83 -24.71
C ILE A 257 -1.12 -12.63 -23.83
N ARG A 258 -0.35 -12.50 -22.75
CA ARG A 258 -0.29 -11.29 -21.95
C ARG A 258 0.87 -10.42 -22.44
N ILE A 259 0.54 -9.23 -22.88
CA ILE A 259 1.50 -8.19 -23.28
C ILE A 259 1.67 -7.24 -22.07
N VAL A 260 2.91 -6.91 -21.78
CA VAL A 260 3.27 -5.94 -20.74
C VAL A 260 3.81 -4.69 -21.40
N PHE A 261 3.26 -3.53 -21.07
CA PHE A 261 3.71 -2.24 -21.57
C PHE A 261 4.55 -1.54 -20.50
N ASN A 262 5.79 -1.23 -20.84
CA ASN A 262 6.74 -0.55 -19.97
C ASN A 262 6.89 0.91 -20.40
N GLY A 263 6.40 1.85 -19.61
CA GLY A 263 6.65 3.30 -19.72
C GLY A 263 6.69 3.92 -21.12
N GLU A 264 7.76 3.70 -21.85
CA GLU A 264 7.98 4.29 -23.18
C GLU A 264 7.17 3.61 -24.29
N GLU A 265 6.77 2.37 -24.13
CA GLU A 265 6.07 1.57 -25.13
C GLU A 265 4.57 1.82 -25.15
N SER A 266 4.02 2.38 -24.07
CA SER A 266 2.58 2.63 -23.93
C SER A 266 2.00 3.61 -24.97
N SER A 267 2.85 4.44 -25.60
CA SER A 267 2.46 5.37 -26.66
C SER A 267 2.43 4.74 -28.08
N ARG A 268 2.96 3.51 -28.24
CA ARG A 268 3.05 2.84 -29.54
C ARG A 268 1.75 2.08 -29.85
N PRO A 269 1.22 2.16 -31.08
CA PRO A 269 -0.02 1.46 -31.47
C PRO A 269 0.25 -0.04 -31.75
N ILE A 270 0.73 -0.78 -30.73
CA ILE A 270 1.23 -2.16 -30.86
C ILE A 270 0.16 -3.10 -31.44
N ILE A 271 -1.05 -3.08 -30.88
CA ILE A 271 -2.12 -3.99 -31.31
C ILE A 271 -2.58 -3.67 -32.72
N SER A 272 -2.71 -2.39 -33.06
CA SER A 272 -3.12 -1.98 -34.42
C SER A 272 -2.07 -2.41 -35.44
N ASN A 273 -0.78 -2.21 -35.15
CA ASN A 273 0.29 -2.62 -36.03
C ASN A 273 0.38 -4.15 -36.16
N LEU A 274 0.24 -4.89 -35.05
CA LEU A 274 0.20 -6.35 -35.04
C LEU A 274 -0.91 -6.86 -35.99
N VAL A 275 -2.12 -6.32 -35.84
CA VAL A 275 -3.26 -6.74 -36.69
C VAL A 275 -3.01 -6.42 -38.17
N LEU A 276 -2.48 -5.23 -38.49
CA LEU A 276 -2.25 -4.77 -39.86
C LEU A 276 -1.09 -5.52 -40.55
N GLU A 277 0.05 -5.65 -39.85
CA GLU A 277 1.26 -6.23 -40.42
C GLU A 277 1.18 -7.77 -40.50
N CYS A 278 0.65 -8.41 -39.43
CA CYS A 278 0.52 -9.87 -39.40
C CYS A 278 -0.74 -10.38 -40.07
N GLN A 279 -1.69 -9.50 -40.42
CA GLN A 279 -3.04 -9.88 -40.90
C GLN A 279 -3.70 -10.91 -39.96
N THR A 280 -3.50 -10.72 -38.66
CA THR A 280 -3.95 -11.64 -37.61
C THR A 280 -4.97 -10.92 -36.73
N PRO A 281 -6.24 -11.26 -36.80
CA PRO A 281 -7.24 -10.71 -35.90
C PRO A 281 -6.97 -11.20 -34.50
N VAL A 282 -7.17 -10.32 -33.49
CA VAL A 282 -7.02 -10.65 -32.07
C VAL A 282 -8.24 -10.18 -31.30
N ASN A 283 -8.64 -10.95 -30.29
CA ASN A 283 -9.60 -10.49 -29.31
C ASN A 283 -8.84 -9.90 -28.12
N ILE A 284 -9.23 -8.71 -27.66
CA ILE A 284 -8.74 -8.14 -26.40
C ILE A 284 -9.66 -8.66 -25.29
N LEU A 285 -9.13 -9.52 -24.43
CA LEU A 285 -9.87 -10.10 -23.31
C LEU A 285 -9.84 -9.18 -22.09
N PHE A 286 -8.69 -8.53 -21.86
CA PHE A 286 -8.48 -7.61 -20.76
C PHE A 286 -7.45 -6.55 -21.16
N ALA A 287 -7.62 -5.33 -20.70
CA ALA A 287 -6.61 -4.28 -20.76
C ALA A 287 -6.73 -3.38 -19.54
N ASP A 288 -5.62 -3.14 -18.86
CA ASP A 288 -5.49 -2.19 -17.77
C ASP A 288 -4.21 -1.38 -17.94
N THR A 289 -4.31 -0.08 -17.68
CA THR A 289 -3.16 0.82 -17.72
C THR A 289 -3.11 1.66 -16.46
N LYS A 290 -1.92 1.87 -15.94
CA LYS A 290 -1.66 2.64 -14.72
C LYS A 290 -0.53 3.62 -14.91
N ILE A 291 -0.60 4.72 -14.18
CA ILE A 291 0.50 5.69 -14.09
C ILE A 291 1.19 5.44 -12.77
N ILE A 292 2.47 5.05 -12.83
CA ILE A 292 3.36 4.83 -11.69
C ILE A 292 4.59 5.69 -11.95
N ASP A 293 4.94 6.61 -11.04
CA ASP A 293 6.07 7.54 -11.17
C ASP A 293 6.08 8.28 -12.53
N ASP A 294 4.95 8.88 -12.90
CA ASP A 294 4.73 9.63 -14.15
C ASP A 294 4.97 8.81 -15.44
N LYS A 295 5.09 7.49 -15.34
CA LYS A 295 5.18 6.59 -16.48
C LYS A 295 3.94 5.71 -16.59
N THR A 296 3.53 5.43 -17.82
CA THR A 296 2.36 4.57 -18.06
C THR A 296 2.80 3.13 -18.21
N TYR A 297 2.32 2.27 -17.33
CA TYR A 297 2.48 0.82 -17.40
C TYR A 297 1.14 0.18 -17.75
N GLY A 298 1.17 -0.99 -18.38
CA GLY A 298 -0.07 -1.65 -18.74
C GLY A 298 0.07 -3.15 -18.92
N HIS A 299 -1.03 -3.83 -18.70
CA HIS A 299 -1.22 -5.23 -19.05
C HIS A 299 -2.34 -5.36 -20.07
N MET A 300 -2.13 -6.16 -21.10
CA MET A 300 -3.17 -6.50 -22.05
C MET A 300 -3.15 -8.00 -22.29
N LEU A 301 -4.29 -8.66 -22.04
CA LEU A 301 -4.51 -10.07 -22.36
C LEU A 301 -5.24 -10.14 -23.69
N ILE A 302 -4.60 -10.74 -24.68
CA ILE A 302 -5.17 -10.96 -25.99
C ILE A 302 -5.32 -12.46 -26.26
N GLN A 303 -6.35 -12.81 -27.03
CA GLN A 303 -6.53 -14.15 -27.56
C GLN A 303 -6.15 -14.16 -29.03
N LEU A 304 -5.27 -15.08 -29.39
CA LEU A 304 -4.89 -15.33 -30.78
C LEU A 304 -5.88 -16.32 -31.45
N PRO A 305 -6.02 -16.26 -32.77
CA PRO A 305 -6.85 -17.23 -33.50
C PRO A 305 -6.25 -18.65 -33.43
N ASP A 306 -7.08 -19.68 -33.51
CA ASP A 306 -6.65 -21.10 -33.50
C ASP A 306 -5.85 -21.53 -34.72
N ASN A 307 -5.47 -20.59 -35.57
CA ASN A 307 -4.62 -20.81 -36.72
C ASN A 307 -3.16 -20.68 -36.35
N GLY A 308 -2.45 -21.79 -36.18
CA GLY A 308 -1.05 -21.82 -35.73
C GLY A 308 -0.09 -20.92 -36.52
N ARG A 309 -0.30 -20.73 -37.84
CA ARG A 309 0.53 -19.80 -38.65
C ARG A 309 0.29 -18.32 -38.28
N GLN A 310 -0.95 -17.95 -38.00
CA GLN A 310 -1.26 -16.57 -37.60
C GLN A 310 -0.76 -16.29 -36.21
N ALA A 311 -0.93 -17.23 -35.28
CA ALA A 311 -0.41 -17.13 -33.93
C ALA A 311 1.13 -17.00 -33.92
N GLU A 312 1.83 -17.80 -34.75
CA GLU A 312 3.30 -17.72 -34.89
C GLU A 312 3.77 -16.36 -35.44
N ARG A 313 3.08 -15.80 -36.46
CA ARG A 313 3.38 -14.45 -36.97
C ARG A 313 3.19 -13.37 -35.91
N ALA A 314 2.13 -13.46 -35.12
CA ALA A 314 1.87 -12.51 -34.05
C ALA A 314 2.98 -12.53 -33.00
N ARG A 315 3.44 -13.72 -32.59
CA ARG A 315 4.56 -13.86 -31.65
C ARG A 315 5.86 -13.32 -32.23
N ALA A 316 6.19 -13.70 -33.48
CA ALA A 316 7.39 -13.20 -34.15
C ALA A 316 7.40 -11.66 -34.27
N TYR A 317 6.23 -11.06 -34.50
CA TYR A 317 6.07 -9.61 -34.51
C TYR A 317 6.38 -9.00 -33.13
N LEU A 318 5.81 -9.55 -32.04
CA LEU A 318 6.08 -9.07 -30.69
C LEU A 318 7.55 -9.18 -30.32
N GLU A 319 8.18 -10.33 -30.61
CA GLU A 319 9.61 -10.57 -30.40
C GLU A 319 10.50 -9.59 -31.20
N SER A 320 10.21 -9.40 -32.51
CA SER A 320 10.99 -8.50 -33.36
C SER A 320 10.88 -7.02 -32.99
N ASN A 321 9.81 -6.64 -32.35
CA ASN A 321 9.57 -5.29 -31.84
C ASN A 321 10.00 -5.12 -30.37
N HIS A 322 10.62 -6.12 -29.75
CA HIS A 322 11.07 -6.13 -28.35
C HIS A 322 9.96 -5.85 -27.35
N ILE A 323 8.76 -6.39 -27.61
CA ILE A 323 7.61 -6.23 -26.73
C ILE A 323 7.59 -7.42 -25.77
N ASP A 324 7.55 -7.10 -24.47
CA ASP A 324 7.49 -8.11 -23.41
C ASP A 324 6.12 -8.81 -23.42
N PHE A 325 6.13 -10.12 -23.56
CA PHE A 325 4.91 -10.91 -23.47
C PHE A 325 5.13 -12.29 -22.82
N THR A 326 4.07 -12.82 -22.24
CA THR A 326 4.00 -14.18 -21.70
C THR A 326 2.83 -14.94 -22.27
N ARG A 327 2.99 -16.26 -22.48
CA ARG A 327 1.87 -17.13 -22.80
C ARG A 327 1.13 -17.48 -21.52
N GLU A 328 -0.18 -17.40 -21.59
CA GLU A 328 -1.07 -17.82 -20.49
C GLU A 328 -1.78 -19.09 -20.97
N ASP A 329 -1.43 -20.23 -20.37
CA ASP A 329 -1.99 -21.54 -20.69
C ASP A 329 -3.39 -21.77 -20.09
#